data_3f908944ecf046c95dbe29759820dd3d
#
_entry.id   3f908944ecf046c95dbe29759820dd3d
#
_cell.length_a   1.000
_cell.length_b   1.000
_cell.length_c   1.000
_cell.angle_alpha   90.00
_cell.angle_beta   90.00
_cell.angle_gamma   90.00
#
_symmetry.space_group_name_H-M   'P 1'
#
loop_
_entity.id
_entity.type
_entity.pdbx_description
1 polymer ?
#
loop_
_entity_poly.entity_id
_entity_poly.type
_entity_poly.pdbx_seq_one_letter_code
_entity_poly.pdbx_strand_id
1 'polypeptide(L)'
;VDISFPALTKTQRGTFIKLALRRAQAISLVNAAIILDVSTRRAGDEPSTRGLRADTVKSAVITLGAVTPIIVHAEAAENFLAKKKLNEKNIAQAAELAMQAAHPIDDVRGSAAYRLEMVKVIIARGLRAIRDENEQAGMPKKPILLQGKETADHRPQTACEFPSSPIETTINGKKYSFKSGYNKTLLRLLREEGLLTGTKEGCAEGECGACTVFLDGNAVMSCLVPAPRAHGAQVITVEGLAALTPTPLPQGEGQEVREKLHPIQEAFIKHGAVQCGYCTPGFIMSGAKLLEEKSRPTHNEIEQAITGNLCRCTGYYKIVKAIEDASKTKV
;
A
#
# COMPACT_ATOMS: atom_id res chain seq x y z
N VAL A 1 13.24 -10.60 -14.70
CA VAL A 1 13.08 -11.75 -13.79
C VAL A 1 11.62 -11.79 -13.39
N ASP A 2 10.92 -12.87 -13.73
CA ASP A 2 9.52 -13.06 -13.36
C ASP A 2 9.43 -13.97 -12.14
N ILE A 3 8.49 -13.67 -11.27
CA ILE A 3 8.14 -14.53 -10.15
C ILE A 3 6.75 -15.09 -10.44
N SER A 4 6.64 -16.41 -10.53
CA SER A 4 5.36 -17.09 -10.73
C SER A 4 5.06 -18.02 -9.55
N PHE A 5 3.79 -18.11 -9.18
CA PHE A 5 3.30 -19.03 -8.17
C PHE A 5 1.92 -19.55 -8.58
N PRO A 6 1.55 -20.78 -8.19
CA PRO A 6 0.25 -21.33 -8.54
C PRO A 6 -0.87 -20.57 -7.82
N ALA A 7 -1.96 -20.31 -8.54
CA ALA A 7 -3.18 -19.79 -7.93
C ALA A 7 -3.82 -20.84 -7.02
N LEU A 8 -4.56 -20.39 -6.01
CA LEU A 8 -5.34 -21.29 -5.16
C LEU A 8 -6.37 -22.06 -6.01
N THR A 9 -6.50 -23.34 -5.76
CA THR A 9 -7.51 -24.20 -6.40
C THR A 9 -8.91 -23.93 -5.80
N LYS A 10 -9.95 -24.48 -6.42
CA LYS A 10 -11.34 -24.32 -5.91
C LYS A 10 -11.57 -24.92 -4.51
N THR A 11 -10.72 -25.86 -4.09
CA THR A 11 -10.80 -26.49 -2.76
C THR A 11 -9.89 -25.83 -1.74
N GLN A 12 -8.99 -24.94 -2.19
CA GLN A 12 -8.09 -24.23 -1.31
C GLN A 12 -8.64 -22.86 -0.92
N ARG A 13 -8.50 -22.56 0.36
CA ARG A 13 -8.87 -21.28 0.97
C ARG A 13 -7.68 -20.74 1.74
N GLY A 14 -7.48 -19.45 1.68
CA GLY A 14 -6.32 -18.85 2.32
C GLY A 14 -6.62 -17.48 2.89
N THR A 15 -5.89 -17.14 3.94
CA THR A 15 -5.90 -15.80 4.54
C THR A 15 -4.50 -15.40 4.97
N PHE A 16 -4.27 -14.09 4.97
CA PHE A 16 -3.06 -13.48 5.52
C PHE A 16 -3.45 -12.50 6.62
N ILE A 17 -2.88 -12.65 7.80
CA ILE A 17 -3.14 -11.76 8.93
C ILE A 17 -1.82 -11.16 9.40
N LYS A 18 -1.80 -9.84 9.51
CA LYS A 18 -0.67 -9.08 10.03
C LYS A 18 -1.08 -8.26 11.24
N LEU A 19 -0.39 -8.43 12.36
CA LEU A 19 -0.47 -7.58 13.52
C LEU A 19 0.65 -6.55 13.49
N ALA A 20 0.28 -5.28 13.59
CA ALA A 20 1.20 -4.16 13.64
C ALA A 20 0.68 -3.09 14.60
N LEU A 21 1.55 -2.18 15.07
CA LEU A 21 1.18 -1.16 16.06
C LEU A 21 0.34 -0.03 15.49
N ARG A 22 0.34 0.16 14.17
CA ARG A 22 -0.31 1.28 13.50
C ARG A 22 -0.67 0.94 12.06
N ARG A 23 -1.53 1.74 11.42
CA ARG A 23 -1.97 1.51 10.04
C ARG A 23 -0.91 1.90 9.00
N ALA A 24 -0.18 2.99 9.23
CA ALA A 24 0.93 3.44 8.37
C ALA A 24 2.27 2.97 8.93
N GLN A 25 3.25 2.69 8.08
CA GLN A 25 4.51 2.03 8.47
C GLN A 25 4.26 0.83 9.39
N ALA A 26 3.40 -0.04 8.95
CA ALA A 26 2.87 -1.13 9.73
C ALA A 26 3.85 -2.32 9.76
N ILE A 27 5.05 -2.11 10.32
CA ILE A 27 6.01 -3.19 10.52
C ILE A 27 5.37 -4.28 11.38
N SER A 28 5.43 -5.51 10.91
CA SER A 28 4.81 -6.65 11.60
C SER A 28 5.42 -6.89 12.98
N LEU A 29 4.58 -7.02 14.00
CA LEU A 29 4.95 -7.70 15.24
C LEU A 29 4.91 -9.20 15.04
N VAL A 30 3.85 -9.66 14.40
CA VAL A 30 3.58 -11.04 14.01
C VAL A 30 2.79 -11.01 12.72
N ASN A 31 3.06 -11.91 11.81
CA ASN A 31 2.15 -12.21 10.70
C ASN A 31 2.07 -13.70 10.44
N ALA A 32 0.98 -14.12 9.81
CA ALA A 32 0.76 -15.49 9.41
C ALA A 32 0.04 -15.55 8.08
N ALA A 33 0.47 -16.47 7.21
CA ALA A 33 -0.30 -16.91 6.07
C ALA A 33 -0.81 -18.32 6.33
N ILE A 34 -2.09 -18.55 6.06
CA ILE A 34 -2.77 -19.82 6.29
C ILE A 34 -3.45 -20.22 4.99
N ILE A 35 -3.12 -21.40 4.48
CA ILE A 35 -3.79 -22.01 3.33
C ILE A 35 -4.30 -23.39 3.77
N LEU A 36 -5.57 -23.64 3.58
CA LEU A 36 -6.19 -24.95 3.85
C LEU A 36 -6.77 -25.52 2.56
N ASP A 37 -6.49 -26.78 2.29
CA ASP A 37 -7.28 -27.58 1.33
C ASP A 37 -8.41 -28.25 2.11
N VAL A 38 -9.63 -27.88 1.80
CA VAL A 38 -10.83 -28.35 2.50
C VAL A 38 -11.67 -29.24 1.59
N SER A 39 -12.36 -30.22 2.16
CA SER A 39 -13.29 -31.03 1.40
C SER A 39 -14.49 -30.18 0.99
N THR A 40 -14.74 -30.06 -0.32
CA THR A 40 -15.97 -29.44 -0.84
C THR A 40 -17.18 -30.32 -0.57
N ARG A 41 -18.31 -29.71 -0.23
CA ARG A 41 -19.62 -30.42 -0.19
C ARG A 41 -19.91 -31.09 -1.53
N ARG A 42 -20.50 -32.27 -1.51
CA ARG A 42 -21.12 -32.85 -2.71
C ARG A 42 -22.35 -32.02 -3.07
N ALA A 43 -22.54 -31.78 -4.37
CA ALA A 43 -23.78 -31.20 -4.88
C ALA A 43 -24.94 -32.11 -4.45
N GLY A 44 -25.83 -31.66 -3.59
CA GLY A 44 -26.95 -32.44 -3.04
C GLY A 44 -27.19 -32.26 -1.56
N ASP A 45 -26.27 -31.70 -0.80
CA ASP A 45 -26.48 -31.41 0.62
C ASP A 45 -27.30 -30.12 0.77
N GLU A 46 -28.49 -30.21 1.40
CA GLU A 46 -29.37 -29.06 1.66
C GLU A 46 -28.67 -27.93 2.44
N PRO A 47 -28.92 -26.66 2.11
CA PRO A 47 -28.36 -25.54 2.86
C PRO A 47 -28.99 -25.49 4.25
N SER A 48 -28.25 -25.86 5.27
CA SER A 48 -28.70 -25.64 6.65
C SER A 48 -28.63 -24.16 6.99
N THR A 49 -29.72 -23.60 7.47
CA THR A 49 -29.98 -22.18 7.77
C THR A 49 -29.17 -21.57 8.92
N ARG A 50 -28.13 -22.23 9.43
CA ARG A 50 -27.21 -21.69 10.45
C ARG A 50 -25.82 -22.26 10.29
N GLY A 51 -24.90 -21.39 9.84
CA GLY A 51 -23.45 -21.59 9.95
C GLY A 51 -22.91 -22.79 9.19
N LEU A 52 -21.86 -22.56 8.44
CA LEU A 52 -21.15 -23.57 7.68
C LEU A 52 -20.80 -24.79 8.53
N ARG A 53 -21.06 -25.97 8.00
CA ARG A 53 -20.49 -27.21 8.52
C ARG A 53 -18.98 -27.13 8.39
N ALA A 54 -18.29 -27.34 9.48
CA ALA A 54 -16.84 -27.39 9.52
C ALA A 54 -16.33 -28.45 8.54
N ASP A 55 -15.83 -27.98 7.39
CA ASP A 55 -15.25 -28.86 6.40
C ASP A 55 -14.03 -29.56 6.97
N THR A 56 -13.79 -30.78 6.55
CA THR A 56 -12.61 -31.54 6.94
C THR A 56 -11.41 -31.00 6.18
N VAL A 57 -10.37 -30.59 6.89
CA VAL A 57 -9.10 -30.17 6.32
C VAL A 57 -8.38 -31.36 5.72
N LYS A 58 -8.05 -31.33 4.44
CA LYS A 58 -7.21 -32.35 3.79
C LYS A 58 -5.74 -32.11 4.06
N SER A 59 -5.31 -30.87 3.87
CA SER A 59 -3.96 -30.40 4.16
C SER A 59 -4.00 -28.95 4.63
N ALA A 60 -2.99 -28.54 5.41
CA ALA A 60 -2.80 -27.20 5.89
C ALA A 60 -1.38 -26.75 5.61
N VAL A 61 -1.21 -25.48 5.25
CA VAL A 61 0.07 -24.77 5.21
C VAL A 61 -0.09 -23.53 6.06
N ILE A 62 0.75 -23.41 7.09
CA ILE A 62 0.73 -22.28 8.03
C ILE A 62 2.14 -21.74 8.18
N THR A 63 2.38 -20.55 7.65
CA THR A 63 3.68 -19.88 7.78
C THR A 63 3.60 -18.70 8.71
N LEU A 64 4.66 -18.50 9.50
CA LEU A 64 4.81 -17.42 10.47
C LEU A 64 5.95 -16.51 10.05
N GLY A 65 5.75 -15.20 10.16
CA GLY A 65 6.77 -14.19 9.93
C GLY A 65 6.86 -13.18 11.06
N ALA A 66 7.99 -12.50 11.14
CA ALA A 66 8.36 -11.54 12.20
C ALA A 66 8.49 -12.15 13.61
N VAL A 67 8.56 -13.46 13.73
CA VAL A 67 8.71 -14.20 15.00
C VAL A 67 9.93 -15.12 15.02
N THR A 68 10.70 -15.09 13.93
CA THR A 68 11.99 -15.76 13.75
C THR A 68 12.81 -14.95 12.73
N PRO A 69 14.12 -15.17 12.58
CA PRO A 69 14.93 -14.48 11.56
C PRO A 69 14.49 -14.74 10.12
N ILE A 70 13.84 -15.87 9.86
CA ILE A 70 13.27 -16.26 8.55
C ILE A 70 11.81 -16.62 8.69
N ILE A 71 11.10 -16.78 7.58
CA ILE A 71 9.75 -17.33 7.57
C ILE A 71 9.82 -18.82 7.91
N VAL A 72 8.98 -19.28 8.83
CA VAL A 72 8.94 -20.67 9.30
C VAL A 72 7.55 -21.28 9.12
N HIS A 73 7.52 -22.60 8.92
CA HIS A 73 6.30 -23.38 8.91
C HIS A 73 5.92 -23.81 10.34
N ALA A 74 4.64 -23.77 10.65
CA ALA A 74 4.09 -24.33 11.88
C ALA A 74 3.73 -25.80 11.69
N GLU A 75 4.70 -26.65 11.38
CA GLU A 75 4.52 -28.05 10.97
C GLU A 75 3.66 -28.85 11.94
N ALA A 76 3.85 -28.65 13.25
CA ALA A 76 3.04 -29.35 14.26
C ALA A 76 1.55 -29.01 14.15
N ALA A 77 1.21 -27.75 13.85
CA ALA A 77 -0.17 -27.31 13.64
C ALA A 77 -0.72 -27.80 12.31
N GLU A 78 0.09 -27.77 11.24
CA GLU A 78 -0.27 -28.28 9.91
C GLU A 78 -0.62 -29.76 9.95
N ASN A 79 0.26 -30.58 10.53
CA ASN A 79 0.06 -32.01 10.71
C ASN A 79 -1.14 -32.33 11.60
N PHE A 80 -1.33 -31.55 12.68
CA PHE A 80 -2.48 -31.71 13.57
C PHE A 80 -3.81 -31.48 12.87
N LEU A 81 -3.90 -30.46 12.00
CA LEU A 81 -5.14 -30.10 11.30
C LEU A 81 -5.53 -31.10 10.21
N ALA A 82 -4.58 -31.86 9.69
CA ALA A 82 -4.86 -32.84 8.61
C ALA A 82 -5.93 -33.84 9.07
N LYS A 83 -6.95 -34.02 8.19
CA LYS A 83 -8.12 -34.90 8.41
C LYS A 83 -9.02 -34.49 9.59
N LYS A 84 -8.89 -33.28 10.13
CA LYS A 84 -9.72 -32.76 11.21
C LYS A 84 -10.75 -31.73 10.76
N LYS A 85 -11.82 -31.59 11.51
CA LYS A 85 -12.81 -30.52 11.33
C LYS A 85 -12.36 -29.24 12.02
N LEU A 86 -12.67 -28.09 11.45
CA LEU A 86 -12.37 -26.76 12.02
C LEU A 86 -13.40 -26.38 13.11
N ASN A 87 -13.48 -27.16 14.17
CA ASN A 87 -14.23 -26.77 15.37
C ASN A 87 -13.37 -25.98 16.36
N GLU A 88 -13.96 -25.30 17.32
CA GLU A 88 -13.25 -24.45 18.29
C GLU A 88 -12.12 -25.18 19.02
N LYS A 89 -12.33 -26.44 19.39
CA LYS A 89 -11.33 -27.27 20.09
C LYS A 89 -10.10 -27.48 19.21
N ASN A 90 -10.29 -27.86 17.95
CA ASN A 90 -9.19 -28.10 17.00
C ASN A 90 -8.50 -26.81 16.60
N ILE A 91 -9.23 -25.71 16.46
CA ILE A 91 -8.68 -24.38 16.21
C ILE A 91 -7.76 -23.94 17.37
N ALA A 92 -8.24 -24.05 18.59
CA ALA A 92 -7.46 -23.69 19.78
C ALA A 92 -6.18 -24.54 19.89
N GLN A 93 -6.28 -25.84 19.68
CA GLN A 93 -5.13 -26.76 19.73
C GLN A 93 -4.12 -26.47 18.60
N ALA A 94 -4.58 -26.20 17.38
CA ALA A 94 -3.70 -25.84 16.27
C ALA A 94 -2.97 -24.51 16.55
N ALA A 95 -3.65 -23.54 17.15
CA ALA A 95 -3.06 -22.27 17.52
C ALA A 95 -1.96 -22.41 18.59
N GLU A 96 -2.16 -23.27 19.58
CA GLU A 96 -1.14 -23.62 20.58
C GLU A 96 0.08 -24.30 19.93
N LEU A 97 -0.15 -25.24 19.01
CA LEU A 97 0.92 -25.93 18.30
C LEU A 97 1.70 -24.98 17.38
N ALA A 98 1.03 -24.03 16.75
CA ALA A 98 1.68 -23.03 15.90
C ALA A 98 2.61 -22.12 16.70
N MET A 99 2.27 -21.79 17.95
CA MET A 99 3.10 -20.98 18.83
C MET A 99 4.47 -21.64 19.09
N GLN A 100 4.57 -22.98 19.07
CA GLN A 100 5.82 -23.71 19.32
C GLN A 100 6.86 -23.50 18.21
N ALA A 101 6.46 -23.10 17.00
CA ALA A 101 7.36 -22.81 15.91
C ALA A 101 7.97 -21.39 15.96
N ALA A 102 7.49 -20.55 16.88
CA ALA A 102 7.90 -19.15 16.98
C ALA A 102 8.98 -18.94 18.06
N HIS A 103 10.01 -18.18 17.74
CA HIS A 103 11.11 -17.81 18.64
C HIS A 103 11.38 -16.29 18.53
N PRO A 104 10.41 -15.45 18.95
CA PRO A 104 10.55 -14.01 18.81
C PRO A 104 11.51 -13.41 19.82
N ILE A 105 12.04 -12.24 19.49
CA ILE A 105 12.88 -11.42 20.37
C ILE A 105 12.03 -10.33 21.05
N ASP A 106 12.55 -9.80 22.15
CA ASP A 106 12.07 -8.54 22.72
C ASP A 106 12.62 -7.37 21.95
N ASP A 107 11.77 -6.39 21.63
CA ASP A 107 12.18 -5.10 21.06
C ASP A 107 11.21 -3.98 21.48
N VAL A 108 11.48 -2.76 21.03
CA VAL A 108 10.65 -1.56 21.34
C VAL A 108 9.20 -1.66 20.89
N ARG A 109 8.86 -2.62 20.05
CA ARG A 109 7.51 -2.83 19.51
C ARG A 109 6.69 -3.83 20.31
N GLY A 110 7.33 -4.72 21.05
CA GLY A 110 6.65 -5.71 21.87
C GLY A 110 7.58 -6.78 22.41
N SER A 111 7.21 -7.35 23.56
CA SER A 111 7.95 -8.44 24.18
C SER A 111 7.78 -9.76 23.41
N ALA A 112 8.75 -10.67 23.57
CA ALA A 112 8.70 -12.02 23.03
C ALA A 112 7.45 -12.77 23.52
N ALA A 113 7.12 -12.64 24.79
CA ALA A 113 5.92 -13.25 25.38
C ALA A 113 4.63 -12.75 24.72
N TYR A 114 4.52 -11.43 24.49
CA TYR A 114 3.37 -10.88 23.79
C TYR A 114 3.28 -11.37 22.35
N ARG A 115 4.41 -11.46 21.63
CA ARG A 115 4.43 -11.95 20.25
C ARG A 115 4.01 -13.42 20.18
N LEU A 116 4.44 -14.27 21.13
CA LEU A 116 4.02 -15.67 21.20
C LEU A 116 2.50 -15.79 21.40
N GLU A 117 1.93 -15.04 22.34
CA GLU A 117 0.47 -15.03 22.52
C GLU A 117 -0.25 -14.52 21.27
N MET A 118 0.30 -13.53 20.59
CA MET A 118 -0.29 -13.00 19.36
C MET A 118 -0.21 -14.00 18.19
N VAL A 119 0.79 -14.87 18.10
CA VAL A 119 0.79 -16.00 17.14
C VAL A 119 -0.47 -16.83 17.34
N LYS A 120 -0.73 -17.26 18.57
CA LYS A 120 -1.91 -18.03 18.92
C LYS A 120 -3.21 -17.32 18.51
N VAL A 121 -3.32 -16.02 18.84
CA VAL A 121 -4.50 -15.21 18.52
C VAL A 121 -4.73 -15.10 17.02
N ILE A 122 -3.70 -14.77 16.21
CA ILE A 122 -3.88 -14.58 14.78
C ILE A 122 -4.12 -15.90 14.04
N ILE A 123 -3.51 -17.00 14.47
CA ILE A 123 -3.78 -18.33 13.90
C ILE A 123 -5.23 -18.73 14.18
N ALA A 124 -5.71 -18.59 15.42
CA ALA A 124 -7.09 -18.90 15.75
C ALA A 124 -8.08 -18.03 14.95
N ARG A 125 -7.79 -16.73 14.78
CA ARG A 125 -8.61 -15.82 13.97
C ARG A 125 -8.62 -16.22 12.49
N GLY A 126 -7.46 -16.56 11.92
CA GLY A 126 -7.37 -16.98 10.52
C GLY A 126 -8.11 -18.29 10.24
N LEU A 127 -7.98 -19.28 11.13
CA LEU A 127 -8.70 -20.54 11.00
C LEU A 127 -10.22 -20.36 11.11
N ARG A 128 -10.69 -19.47 12.02
CA ARG A 128 -12.11 -19.08 12.09
C ARG A 128 -12.56 -18.36 10.83
N ALA A 129 -11.77 -17.44 10.33
CA ALA A 129 -12.11 -16.71 9.10
C ALA A 129 -12.31 -17.66 7.92
N ILE A 130 -11.44 -18.66 7.77
CA ILE A 130 -11.56 -19.69 6.73
C ILE A 130 -12.80 -20.57 6.98
N ARG A 131 -13.05 -21.01 8.21
CA ARG A 131 -14.22 -21.81 8.57
C ARG A 131 -15.54 -21.09 8.27
N ASP A 132 -15.58 -19.79 8.58
CA ASP A 132 -16.80 -18.98 8.51
C ASP A 132 -16.95 -18.28 7.14
N GLU A 133 -16.07 -18.59 6.18
CA GLU A 133 -16.02 -18.02 4.81
C GLU A 133 -15.97 -16.47 4.78
N ASN A 134 -15.24 -15.89 5.71
CA ASN A 134 -15.13 -14.44 5.84
C ASN A 134 -13.70 -13.91 5.78
N GLU A 135 -12.80 -14.59 5.06
CA GLU A 135 -11.39 -14.22 4.90
C GLU A 135 -11.20 -12.81 4.35
N GLN A 136 -12.18 -12.33 3.60
CA GLN A 136 -12.19 -10.99 3.02
C GLN A 136 -12.95 -9.97 3.89
N ALA A 137 -13.37 -10.35 5.10
CA ALA A 137 -14.07 -9.45 6.00
C ALA A 137 -13.18 -8.23 6.32
N GLY A 138 -13.73 -7.04 6.13
CA GLY A 138 -13.01 -5.77 6.32
C GLY A 138 -12.17 -5.32 5.14
N MET A 139 -12.04 -6.10 4.06
CA MET A 139 -11.44 -5.64 2.82
C MET A 139 -12.45 -4.78 2.05
N PRO A 140 -12.05 -3.58 1.59
CA PRO A 140 -12.93 -2.75 0.76
C PRO A 140 -13.19 -3.46 -0.57
N LYS A 141 -14.47 -3.49 -1.00
CA LYS A 141 -14.83 -4.07 -2.31
C LYS A 141 -14.21 -3.32 -3.49
N LYS A 142 -13.97 -2.03 -3.31
CA LYS A 142 -13.30 -1.14 -4.27
C LYS A 142 -12.24 -0.36 -3.49
N PRO A 143 -11.03 -0.90 -3.36
CA PRO A 143 -9.94 -0.20 -2.67
C PRO A 143 -9.53 1.05 -3.44
N ILE A 144 -9.05 2.06 -2.74
CA ILE A 144 -8.39 3.22 -3.34
C ILE A 144 -6.99 2.78 -3.77
N LEU A 145 -6.68 2.94 -5.05
CA LEU A 145 -5.42 2.47 -5.66
C LEU A 145 -4.47 3.62 -6.01
N LEU A 146 -4.94 4.87 -5.95
CA LEU A 146 -4.22 6.08 -6.37
C LEU A 146 -3.71 5.99 -7.81
N GLN A 147 -4.53 5.38 -8.67
CA GLN A 147 -4.30 5.25 -10.10
C GLN A 147 -5.04 6.36 -10.85
N GLY A 148 -4.46 6.82 -11.98
CA GLY A 148 -5.14 7.75 -12.87
C GLY A 148 -6.30 7.10 -13.60
N LYS A 149 -7.20 7.94 -14.14
CA LYS A 149 -8.35 7.49 -14.95
C LYS A 149 -7.94 6.74 -16.22
N GLU A 150 -6.78 7.05 -16.76
CA GLU A 150 -6.20 6.41 -17.93
C GLU A 150 -5.07 5.47 -17.47
N THR A 151 -5.42 4.25 -17.11
CA THR A 151 -4.45 3.14 -17.05
C THR A 151 -4.27 2.58 -18.45
N ALA A 152 -3.80 3.39 -19.39
CA ALA A 152 -3.20 2.83 -20.58
C ALA A 152 -2.00 1.99 -20.13
N ASP A 153 -1.74 0.88 -20.81
CA ASP A 153 -0.58 0.03 -20.54
C ASP A 153 0.71 0.80 -20.89
N HIS A 154 1.10 1.71 -20.00
CA HIS A 154 2.28 2.56 -20.12
C HIS A 154 3.54 1.77 -19.75
N ARG A 155 3.68 0.56 -20.26
CA ARG A 155 5.00 -0.07 -20.26
C ARG A 155 5.88 0.78 -21.17
N PRO A 156 7.09 1.17 -20.72
CA PRO A 156 8.02 1.85 -21.61
C PRO A 156 8.20 1.00 -22.86
N GLN A 157 7.81 1.58 -24.00
CA GLN A 157 7.89 0.88 -25.30
C GLN A 157 9.34 0.67 -25.76
N THR A 158 10.28 1.36 -25.12
CA THR A 158 11.69 1.27 -25.41
C THR A 158 12.47 0.91 -24.16
N ALA A 159 13.22 -0.20 -24.21
CA ALA A 159 14.18 -0.52 -23.16
C ALA A 159 15.28 0.53 -23.15
N CYS A 160 15.57 1.11 -21.97
CA CYS A 160 16.77 1.91 -21.80
C CYS A 160 17.98 0.96 -21.85
N GLU A 161 18.80 1.07 -22.91
CA GLU A 161 20.07 0.32 -22.97
C GLU A 161 21.06 0.95 -21.98
N PHE A 162 21.05 0.41 -20.80
CA PHE A 162 21.92 0.81 -19.70
C PHE A 162 23.35 0.28 -19.91
N PRO A 163 24.42 1.10 -19.77
CA PRO A 163 24.50 2.53 -19.39
C PRO A 163 24.75 3.47 -20.58
N SER A 164 24.52 3.06 -21.83
CA SER A 164 25.01 3.72 -23.03
C SER A 164 24.14 4.87 -23.56
N SER A 165 22.85 4.92 -23.21
CA SER A 165 21.94 5.98 -23.67
C SER A 165 21.46 6.87 -22.50
N PRO A 166 21.22 8.18 -22.71
CA PRO A 166 20.69 9.04 -21.66
C PRO A 166 19.28 8.60 -21.22
N ILE A 167 18.93 8.89 -19.96
CA ILE A 167 17.54 8.74 -19.47
C ILE A 167 16.75 9.93 -20.03
N GLU A 168 15.95 9.68 -21.05
CA GLU A 168 15.05 10.68 -21.63
C GLU A 168 13.67 10.55 -21.01
N THR A 169 13.13 11.63 -20.46
CA THR A 169 11.85 11.64 -19.76
C THR A 169 11.16 12.98 -19.88
N THR A 170 9.86 13.01 -19.67
CA THR A 170 9.10 14.26 -19.58
C THR A 170 8.72 14.50 -18.14
N ILE A 171 9.22 15.61 -17.54
CA ILE A 171 8.91 15.96 -16.16
C ILE A 171 8.16 17.28 -16.14
N ASN A 172 6.98 17.32 -15.55
CA ASN A 172 6.12 18.51 -15.49
C ASN A 172 5.90 19.15 -16.87
N GLY A 173 5.71 18.32 -17.91
CA GLY A 173 5.52 18.76 -19.29
C GLY A 173 6.79 19.19 -20.03
N LYS A 174 7.97 19.21 -19.39
CA LYS A 174 9.26 19.56 -20.00
C LYS A 174 10.08 18.31 -20.27
N LYS A 175 10.76 18.27 -21.42
CA LYS A 175 11.68 17.18 -21.80
C LYS A 175 13.00 17.33 -21.06
N TYR A 176 13.50 16.23 -20.50
CA TYR A 176 14.80 16.10 -19.84
C TYR A 176 15.59 14.96 -20.48
N SER A 177 16.91 15.14 -20.52
CA SER A 177 17.85 14.12 -20.99
C SER A 177 19.01 14.05 -19.98
N PHE A 178 19.00 13.01 -19.15
CA PHE A 178 20.00 12.83 -18.10
C PHE A 178 21.09 11.87 -18.56
N LYS A 179 22.32 12.36 -18.63
CA LYS A 179 23.53 11.58 -18.99
C LYS A 179 24.17 10.88 -17.79
N SER A 180 23.61 11.07 -16.59
CA SER A 180 24.06 10.51 -15.30
C SER A 180 22.87 10.03 -14.48
N GLY A 181 23.14 9.45 -13.31
CA GLY A 181 22.08 9.07 -12.37
C GLY A 181 21.47 7.68 -12.57
N TYR A 182 22.04 6.83 -13.43
CA TYR A 182 21.53 5.48 -13.70
C TYR A 182 21.47 4.57 -12.48
N ASN A 183 22.39 4.76 -11.54
CA ASN A 183 22.47 4.02 -10.28
C ASN A 183 21.67 4.66 -9.13
N LYS A 184 20.94 5.75 -9.45
CA LYS A 184 20.10 6.45 -8.48
C LYS A 184 18.66 5.90 -8.48
N THR A 185 17.90 6.31 -7.48
CA THR A 185 16.44 6.21 -7.50
C THR A 185 15.86 7.39 -8.29
N LEU A 186 14.60 7.27 -8.73
CA LEU A 186 13.87 8.38 -9.36
C LEU A 186 13.84 9.60 -8.44
N LEU A 187 13.68 9.42 -7.12
CA LEU A 187 13.75 10.50 -6.14
C LEU A 187 15.05 11.31 -6.27
N ARG A 188 16.19 10.63 -6.27
CA ARG A 188 17.50 11.28 -6.38
C ARG A 188 17.75 11.87 -7.76
N LEU A 189 17.29 11.21 -8.82
CA LEU A 189 17.36 11.77 -10.16
C LEU A 189 16.61 13.12 -10.25
N LEU A 190 15.39 13.17 -9.72
CA LEU A 190 14.58 14.40 -9.71
C LEU A 190 15.25 15.52 -8.91
N ARG A 191 15.76 15.19 -7.72
CA ARG A 191 16.33 16.20 -6.80
C ARG A 191 17.72 16.68 -7.18
N GLU A 192 18.61 15.76 -7.58
CA GLU A 192 20.03 16.03 -7.78
C GLU A 192 20.35 16.42 -9.21
N GLU A 193 19.73 15.75 -10.19
CA GLU A 193 19.96 16.01 -11.60
C GLU A 193 18.90 16.98 -12.18
N GLY A 194 17.64 16.80 -11.78
CA GLY A 194 16.52 17.64 -12.22
C GLY A 194 16.33 18.92 -11.43
N LEU A 195 17.01 19.07 -10.28
CA LEU A 195 16.89 20.18 -9.32
C LEU A 195 15.46 20.45 -8.83
N LEU A 196 14.60 19.43 -8.89
CA LEU A 196 13.21 19.46 -8.44
C LEU A 196 13.15 19.01 -6.96
N THR A 197 13.39 19.96 -6.07
CA THR A 197 13.59 19.69 -4.63
C THR A 197 12.28 19.62 -3.83
N GLY A 198 11.13 19.87 -4.45
CA GLY A 198 9.80 19.75 -3.82
C GLY A 198 9.50 18.32 -3.38
N THR A 199 9.87 17.31 -4.17
CA THR A 199 9.84 15.91 -3.77
C THR A 199 10.86 15.65 -2.66
N LYS A 200 10.44 15.12 -1.51
CA LYS A 200 11.29 15.01 -0.30
C LYS A 200 11.78 13.59 -0.03
N GLU A 201 13.01 13.47 0.48
CA GLU A 201 13.57 12.21 0.97
C GLU A 201 13.36 12.10 2.48
N GLY A 202 12.43 11.26 2.93
CA GLY A 202 12.20 11.01 4.36
C GLY A 202 12.86 9.70 4.82
N CYS A 203 12.28 8.56 4.50
CA CYS A 203 12.78 7.25 4.92
C CYS A 203 13.71 6.58 3.90
N ALA A 204 13.61 6.92 2.61
CA ALA A 204 14.25 6.24 1.48
C ALA A 204 13.95 4.72 1.36
N GLU A 205 12.89 4.25 2.03
CA GLU A 205 12.53 2.83 2.18
C GLU A 205 11.08 2.52 1.75
N GLY A 206 10.40 3.50 1.09
CA GLY A 206 9.02 3.31 0.61
C GLY A 206 7.94 3.36 1.70
N GLU A 207 8.22 3.93 2.87
CA GLU A 207 7.31 3.85 4.03
C GLU A 207 6.59 5.17 4.33
N CYS A 208 7.26 6.33 4.12
CA CYS A 208 6.76 7.61 4.65
C CYS A 208 5.96 8.45 3.66
N GLY A 209 5.99 8.16 2.38
CA GLY A 209 5.26 8.86 1.32
C GLY A 209 5.72 10.28 1.00
N ALA A 210 6.75 10.82 1.66
CA ALA A 210 7.25 12.18 1.39
C ALA A 210 7.77 12.37 -0.05
N CYS A 211 8.14 11.27 -0.70
CA CYS A 211 8.68 11.21 -2.05
C CYS A 211 7.63 10.88 -3.13
N THR A 212 6.35 10.93 -2.82
CA THR A 212 5.29 10.59 -3.79
C THR A 212 5.32 11.52 -4.98
N VAL A 213 5.33 10.93 -6.18
CA VAL A 213 5.21 11.60 -7.49
C VAL A 213 4.21 10.83 -8.35
N PHE A 214 3.77 11.40 -9.47
CA PHE A 214 3.07 10.63 -10.48
C PHE A 214 4.06 10.14 -11.53
N LEU A 215 4.00 8.85 -11.82
CA LEU A 215 4.75 8.20 -12.89
C LEU A 215 3.75 7.52 -13.82
N ASP A 216 3.69 7.97 -15.06
CA ASP A 216 2.71 7.49 -16.05
C ASP A 216 1.28 7.47 -15.48
N GLY A 217 0.89 8.55 -14.81
CA GLY A 217 -0.44 8.71 -14.23
C GLY A 217 -0.67 8.06 -12.86
N ASN A 218 0.22 7.23 -12.35
CA ASN A 218 0.06 6.54 -11.07
C ASN A 218 0.88 7.20 -9.96
N ALA A 219 0.33 7.29 -8.76
CA ALA A 219 1.07 7.75 -7.59
C ALA A 219 2.05 6.67 -7.13
N VAL A 220 3.34 6.98 -7.12
CA VAL A 220 4.41 6.06 -6.73
C VAL A 220 5.36 6.70 -5.72
N MET A 221 5.98 5.89 -4.89
CA MET A 221 7.06 6.32 -4.00
C MET A 221 8.38 6.32 -4.78
N SER A 222 8.82 7.49 -5.24
CA SER A 222 9.98 7.63 -6.13
C SER A 222 11.29 7.12 -5.54
N CYS A 223 11.39 6.95 -4.23
CA CYS A 223 12.57 6.35 -3.58
C CYS A 223 12.72 4.84 -3.86
N LEU A 224 11.66 4.15 -4.29
CA LEU A 224 11.68 2.73 -4.66
C LEU A 224 11.76 2.51 -6.17
N VAL A 225 11.65 3.57 -6.98
CA VAL A 225 11.70 3.48 -8.43
C VAL A 225 13.14 3.68 -8.90
N PRO A 226 13.77 2.73 -9.61
CA PRO A 226 15.06 2.94 -10.25
C PRO A 226 14.98 4.08 -11.28
N ALA A 227 15.97 4.98 -11.32
CA ALA A 227 15.96 6.11 -12.23
C ALA A 227 15.79 5.74 -13.72
N PRO A 228 16.38 4.65 -14.25
CA PRO A 228 16.18 4.23 -15.64
C PRO A 228 14.72 3.91 -15.99
N ARG A 229 13.85 3.59 -15.02
CA ARG A 229 12.41 3.39 -15.24
C ARG A 229 11.71 4.66 -15.75
N ALA A 230 12.30 5.83 -15.51
CA ALA A 230 11.76 7.08 -16.02
C ALA A 230 11.99 7.28 -17.52
N HIS A 231 12.83 6.47 -18.20
CA HIS A 231 13.06 6.59 -19.63
C HIS A 231 11.77 6.36 -20.42
N GLY A 232 11.41 7.31 -21.27
CA GLY A 232 10.16 7.31 -22.02
C GLY A 232 8.89 7.62 -21.20
N ALA A 233 9.02 7.81 -19.88
CA ALA A 233 7.90 8.01 -18.98
C ALA A 233 7.52 9.50 -18.82
N GLN A 234 6.30 9.72 -18.31
CA GLN A 234 5.83 11.02 -17.84
C GLN A 234 5.89 11.06 -16.31
N VAL A 235 6.58 12.06 -15.78
CA VAL A 235 6.70 12.28 -14.35
C VAL A 235 6.06 13.62 -13.98
N ILE A 236 5.23 13.64 -12.94
CA ILE A 236 4.69 14.87 -12.38
C ILE A 236 5.09 14.93 -10.91
N THR A 237 5.72 16.03 -10.55
CA THR A 237 6.09 16.35 -9.16
C THR A 237 5.15 17.43 -8.60
N VAL A 238 5.27 17.73 -7.31
CA VAL A 238 4.44 18.77 -6.67
C VAL A 238 4.58 20.14 -7.35
N GLU A 239 5.74 20.42 -7.96
CA GLU A 239 5.99 21.66 -8.70
C GLU A 239 5.16 21.76 -9.99
N GLY A 240 4.84 20.62 -10.60
CA GLY A 240 4.04 20.57 -11.83
C GLY A 240 2.56 20.37 -11.62
N LEU A 241 2.12 20.22 -10.37
CA LEU A 241 0.73 19.89 -10.08
C LEU A 241 -0.26 21.00 -10.48
N ALA A 242 0.15 22.26 -10.36
CA ALA A 242 -0.66 23.41 -10.76
C ALA A 242 -0.99 23.42 -12.27
N ALA A 243 -0.09 22.93 -13.10
CA ALA A 243 -0.29 22.86 -14.56
C ALA A 243 -1.38 21.84 -14.97
N LEU A 244 -1.82 20.97 -14.06
CA LEU A 244 -2.92 20.02 -14.29
C LEU A 244 -4.31 20.64 -14.13
N THR A 245 -4.41 21.91 -13.69
CA THR A 245 -5.70 22.60 -13.55
C THR A 245 -6.20 23.11 -14.91
N PRO A 246 -7.48 22.86 -15.30
CA PRO A 246 -7.96 23.14 -16.65
C PRO A 246 -8.16 24.63 -17.01
N THR A 247 -7.96 25.56 -16.07
CA THR A 247 -8.34 26.97 -16.31
C THR A 247 -7.14 27.91 -16.09
N PRO A 248 -6.61 28.55 -17.18
CA PRO A 248 -5.71 29.70 -17.03
C PRO A 248 -6.44 30.87 -16.36
N LEU A 249 -5.78 31.57 -15.45
CA LEU A 249 -6.28 32.84 -14.93
C LEU A 249 -6.32 33.89 -16.07
N PRO A 250 -7.31 34.79 -16.12
CA PRO A 250 -7.29 35.92 -17.04
C PRO A 250 -6.02 36.73 -16.82
N GLN A 251 -5.28 36.99 -17.89
CA GLN A 251 -4.08 37.83 -17.86
C GLN A 251 -4.51 39.29 -17.62
N GLY A 252 -4.16 39.85 -16.48
CA GLY A 252 -4.18 41.29 -16.26
C GLY A 252 -2.81 41.87 -16.61
N GLU A 253 -2.79 43.00 -17.30
CA GLU A 253 -1.54 43.72 -17.64
C GLU A 253 -0.73 44.01 -16.35
N GLY A 254 0.51 43.51 -16.28
CA GLY A 254 1.48 43.81 -15.23
C GLY A 254 1.53 42.86 -14.03
N GLN A 255 0.80 41.73 -14.03
CA GLN A 255 0.95 40.69 -13.02
C GLN A 255 1.76 39.50 -13.57
N GLU A 256 2.79 39.10 -12.82
CA GLU A 256 3.44 37.78 -13.04
C GLU A 256 2.34 36.72 -13.14
N VAL A 257 2.41 35.87 -14.17
CA VAL A 257 1.48 34.74 -14.36
C VAL A 257 1.65 33.80 -13.16
N ARG A 258 0.87 34.01 -12.10
CA ARG A 258 0.74 33.03 -11.02
C ARG A 258 -0.13 31.91 -11.58
N GLU A 259 0.51 30.80 -11.90
CA GLU A 259 -0.22 29.57 -12.18
C GLU A 259 -1.22 29.33 -11.05
N LYS A 260 -2.49 29.07 -11.38
CA LYS A 260 -3.51 28.80 -10.39
C LYS A 260 -3.13 27.52 -9.63
N LEU A 261 -3.03 27.59 -8.32
CA LEU A 261 -2.73 26.43 -7.50
C LEU A 261 -3.77 25.33 -7.72
N HIS A 262 -3.34 24.09 -7.64
CA HIS A 262 -4.28 22.96 -7.64
C HIS A 262 -5.23 23.05 -6.41
N PRO A 263 -6.53 22.70 -6.52
CA PRO A 263 -7.51 22.83 -5.44
C PRO A 263 -7.04 22.24 -4.09
N ILE A 264 -6.29 21.16 -4.13
CA ILE A 264 -5.71 20.58 -2.91
C ILE A 264 -4.63 21.46 -2.29
N GLN A 265 -3.81 22.14 -3.08
CA GLN A 265 -2.79 23.07 -2.57
C GLN A 265 -3.46 24.29 -1.91
N GLU A 266 -4.51 24.83 -2.53
CA GLU A 266 -5.32 25.92 -1.94
C GLU A 266 -5.97 25.49 -0.61
N ALA A 267 -6.53 24.26 -0.57
CA ALA A 267 -7.15 23.74 0.64
C ALA A 267 -6.13 23.53 1.78
N PHE A 268 -4.92 23.07 1.46
CA PHE A 268 -3.84 22.94 2.46
C PHE A 268 -3.46 24.28 3.07
N ILE A 269 -3.40 25.35 2.27
CA ILE A 269 -3.17 26.72 2.74
C ILE A 269 -4.34 27.18 3.60
N LYS A 270 -5.57 27.07 3.10
CA LYS A 270 -6.80 27.52 3.76
C LYS A 270 -6.99 26.89 5.15
N HIS A 271 -6.70 25.60 5.28
CA HIS A 271 -6.86 24.87 6.54
C HIS A 271 -5.61 24.89 7.42
N GLY A 272 -4.51 25.51 6.97
CA GLY A 272 -3.23 25.47 7.68
C GLY A 272 -2.80 24.03 7.94
N ALA A 273 -2.92 23.17 6.91
CA ALA A 273 -2.60 21.73 7.00
C ALA A 273 -1.09 21.47 6.95
N VAL A 274 -0.30 22.40 7.41
CA VAL A 274 1.17 22.39 7.38
C VAL A 274 1.70 22.84 8.73
N GLN A 275 2.78 22.20 9.21
CA GLN A 275 3.61 22.67 10.30
C GLN A 275 5.07 22.77 9.83
N CYS A 276 5.88 21.70 9.94
CA CYS A 276 7.24 21.75 9.42
C CYS A 276 7.32 21.73 7.88
N GLY A 277 6.28 21.27 7.19
CA GLY A 277 6.17 21.28 5.73
C GLY A 277 6.83 20.10 5.02
N TYR A 278 7.61 19.28 5.71
CA TYR A 278 8.41 18.23 5.06
C TYR A 278 7.58 17.14 4.38
N CYS A 279 6.50 16.69 5.01
CA CYS A 279 5.59 15.69 4.47
C CYS A 279 4.56 16.25 3.46
N THR A 280 4.39 17.58 3.43
CA THR A 280 3.33 18.26 2.69
C THR A 280 3.29 17.90 1.21
N PRO A 281 4.41 17.88 0.45
CA PRO A 281 4.39 17.48 -0.95
C PRO A 281 3.81 16.09 -1.19
N GLY A 282 4.19 15.12 -0.37
CA GLY A 282 3.68 13.75 -0.48
C GLY A 282 2.18 13.65 -0.23
N PHE A 283 1.65 14.33 0.80
CA PHE A 283 0.21 14.37 1.07
C PHE A 283 -0.58 15.08 -0.04
N ILE A 284 -0.03 16.15 -0.58
CA ILE A 284 -0.64 16.87 -1.72
C ILE A 284 -0.73 15.95 -2.93
N MET A 285 0.35 15.25 -3.28
CA MET A 285 0.37 14.33 -4.42
C MET A 285 -0.62 13.17 -4.22
N SER A 286 -0.61 12.51 -3.05
CA SER A 286 -1.54 11.42 -2.75
C SER A 286 -3.00 11.90 -2.76
N GLY A 287 -3.28 13.05 -2.17
CA GLY A 287 -4.63 13.63 -2.15
C GLY A 287 -5.10 14.08 -3.54
N ALA A 288 -4.23 14.67 -4.37
CA ALA A 288 -4.57 15.02 -5.74
C ALA A 288 -4.96 13.78 -6.56
N LYS A 289 -4.18 12.69 -6.43
CA LYS A 289 -4.48 11.43 -7.11
C LYS A 289 -5.78 10.79 -6.63
N LEU A 290 -6.05 10.84 -5.33
CA LEU A 290 -7.34 10.41 -4.78
C LEU A 290 -8.50 11.17 -5.42
N LEU A 291 -8.41 12.50 -5.52
CA LEU A 291 -9.48 13.33 -6.09
C LEU A 291 -9.69 13.10 -7.58
N GLU A 292 -8.63 12.75 -8.30
CA GLU A 292 -8.70 12.31 -9.70
C GLU A 292 -9.39 10.94 -9.83
N GLU A 293 -9.01 9.97 -8.99
CA GLU A 293 -9.62 8.63 -8.95
C GLU A 293 -11.07 8.70 -8.48
N LYS A 294 -11.33 9.49 -7.44
CA LYS A 294 -12.64 9.65 -6.81
C LYS A 294 -12.91 11.10 -6.42
N SER A 295 -13.75 11.78 -7.19
CA SER A 295 -14.04 13.21 -7.00
C SER A 295 -14.71 13.57 -5.66
N ARG A 296 -15.40 12.62 -5.02
CA ARG A 296 -16.06 12.80 -3.71
C ARG A 296 -15.76 11.60 -2.81
N PRO A 297 -14.54 11.50 -2.28
CA PRO A 297 -14.18 10.42 -1.36
C PRO A 297 -14.87 10.60 0.00
N THR A 298 -15.22 9.50 0.62
CA THR A 298 -15.63 9.48 2.03
C THR A 298 -14.42 9.69 2.95
N HIS A 299 -14.68 10.04 4.21
CA HIS A 299 -13.62 10.18 5.22
C HIS A 299 -12.70 8.96 5.29
N ASN A 300 -13.28 7.76 5.34
CA ASN A 300 -12.51 6.51 5.38
C ASN A 300 -11.64 6.29 4.12
N GLU A 301 -12.11 6.71 2.96
CA GLU A 301 -11.33 6.60 1.71
C GLU A 301 -10.18 7.60 1.67
N ILE A 302 -10.38 8.79 2.25
CA ILE A 302 -9.29 9.76 2.44
C ILE A 302 -8.23 9.17 3.38
N GLU A 303 -8.64 8.64 4.54
CA GLU A 303 -7.71 7.99 5.46
C GLU A 303 -6.98 6.83 4.78
N GLN A 304 -7.68 6.02 3.98
CA GLN A 304 -7.08 4.91 3.22
C GLN A 304 -6.05 5.42 2.21
N ALA A 305 -6.35 6.45 1.45
CA ALA A 305 -5.46 7.02 0.43
C ALA A 305 -4.14 7.53 1.01
N ILE A 306 -4.18 8.09 2.24
CA ILE A 306 -3.01 8.67 2.89
C ILE A 306 -2.33 7.73 3.89
N THR A 307 -2.71 6.45 3.98
CA THR A 307 -2.07 5.48 4.90
C THR A 307 -0.58 5.32 4.65
N GLY A 308 -0.13 5.51 3.42
CA GLY A 308 1.29 5.51 3.03
C GLY A 308 2.03 6.82 3.29
N ASN A 309 1.37 7.85 3.88
CA ASN A 309 1.97 9.14 4.13
C ASN A 309 2.08 9.40 5.64
N LEU A 310 3.26 9.79 6.11
CA LEU A 310 3.51 10.04 7.52
C LEU A 310 3.70 11.53 7.82
N CYS A 311 3.04 11.97 8.88
CA CYS A 311 3.27 13.28 9.48
C CYS A 311 3.51 13.14 10.99
N ARG A 312 4.61 13.69 11.49
CA ARG A 312 4.91 13.69 12.94
C ARG A 312 4.31 14.90 13.67
N CYS A 313 3.92 15.94 12.93
CA CYS A 313 3.61 17.27 13.51
C CYS A 313 2.11 17.50 13.67
N THR A 314 1.30 17.26 12.60
CA THR A 314 -0.06 17.83 12.48
C THR A 314 -1.16 17.00 13.14
N GLY A 315 -0.91 15.74 13.51
CA GLY A 315 -1.96 14.82 13.97
C GLY A 315 -2.99 14.46 12.89
N TYR A 316 -2.73 14.80 11.62
CA TYR A 316 -3.52 14.47 10.42
C TYR A 316 -4.85 15.19 10.26
N TYR A 317 -5.51 15.68 11.34
CA TYR A 317 -6.86 16.26 11.26
C TYR A 317 -7.02 17.36 10.21
N LYS A 318 -6.07 18.30 10.16
CA LYS A 318 -6.12 19.40 9.18
C LYS A 318 -5.83 18.91 7.76
N ILE A 319 -5.00 17.89 7.61
CA ILE A 319 -4.69 17.26 6.32
C ILE A 319 -5.94 16.60 5.75
N VAL A 320 -6.61 15.75 6.54
CA VAL A 320 -7.86 15.08 6.15
C VAL A 320 -8.92 16.12 5.78
N LYS A 321 -9.09 17.17 6.64
CA LYS A 321 -10.05 18.24 6.39
C LYS A 321 -9.75 19.04 5.12
N ALA A 322 -8.47 19.26 4.82
CA ALA A 322 -8.08 19.93 3.57
C ALA A 322 -8.43 19.10 2.34
N ILE A 323 -8.22 17.77 2.37
CA ILE A 323 -8.60 16.88 1.28
C ILE A 323 -10.13 16.82 1.12
N GLU A 324 -10.87 16.76 2.23
CA GLU A 324 -12.34 16.84 2.22
C GLU A 324 -12.87 18.15 1.61
N ASP A 325 -12.22 19.27 1.91
CA ASP A 325 -12.61 20.57 1.36
C ASP A 325 -12.27 20.69 -0.12
N ALA A 326 -11.09 20.23 -0.53
CA ALA A 326 -10.68 20.18 -1.92
C ALA A 326 -11.65 19.34 -2.79
N SER A 327 -12.20 18.25 -2.24
CA SER A 327 -13.18 17.39 -2.94
C SER A 327 -14.52 18.10 -3.30
N LYS A 328 -14.82 19.24 -2.67
CA LYS A 328 -16.02 20.04 -2.96
C LYS A 328 -15.81 20.99 -4.14
N THR A 329 -14.57 21.28 -4.48
CA THR A 329 -14.20 22.09 -5.64
C THR A 329 -14.16 21.19 -6.87
N LYS A 330 -14.82 21.59 -7.97
CA LYS A 330 -14.72 20.83 -9.22
C LYS A 330 -13.28 20.90 -9.72
N VAL A 331 -12.62 19.75 -9.81
CA VAL A 331 -11.33 19.57 -10.48
C VAL A 331 -11.57 19.42 -11.98
#